data_081e8861bd3ba591e0f60b551c8d1a4b
#
_entry.id   081e8861bd3ba591e0f60b551c8d1a4b
#
_cell.length_a   1.000
_cell.length_b   1.000
_cell.length_c   1.000
_cell.angle_alpha   90.00
_cell.angle_beta   90.00
_cell.angle_gamma   90.00
#
_symmetry.space_group_name_H-M   'P 1'
#
loop_
_entity.id
_entity.type
_entity.pdbx_description
1 polymer ?
#
loop_
_entity_poly.entity_id
_entity_poly.type
_entity_poly.pdbx_seq_one_letter_code
_entity_poly.pdbx_strand_id
1 'polypeptide(L)'
;ARPTTPTFSGATDTITKGDLQGQTSVSGTLRYSDSRKFKSGFEGVLIQVPASGAVLTQGDVLYRTGNETAYLMRGNLPAWRSFEAGMEDGEDIRQLETALRDLGYFDYEPDDHFSWATTSAILKWQKDLDLPRTGTLPLGRIVFTPGDLRVGTVTARVGDRVAADTELFDVTSTT
;
A
#
# COMPACT_ATOMS: atom_id res chain seq x y z
N ALA A 1 -4.24 -48.34 -65.15
CA ALA A 1 -4.73 -47.35 -64.21
C ALA A 1 -3.55 -46.84 -63.39
N ARG A 2 -3.23 -45.62 -63.56
CA ARG A 2 -2.20 -44.97 -62.74
C ARG A 2 -2.88 -44.28 -61.57
N PRO A 3 -2.43 -44.45 -60.39
CA PRO A 3 -2.91 -43.64 -59.29
C PRO A 3 -2.32 -42.25 -59.45
N THR A 4 -3.17 -41.30 -59.55
CA THR A 4 -2.82 -39.88 -59.41
C THR A 4 -2.49 -39.61 -57.97
N THR A 5 -1.25 -39.32 -57.71
CA THR A 5 -0.83 -38.81 -56.45
C THR A 5 -1.50 -37.47 -56.16
N PRO A 6 -2.18 -37.30 -55.12
CA PRO A 6 -2.68 -35.97 -54.78
C PRO A 6 -1.45 -35.11 -54.44
N THR A 7 -1.31 -34.09 -55.22
CA THR A 7 -0.33 -33.07 -54.92
C THR A 7 -0.78 -32.35 -53.69
N PHE A 8 -0.19 -32.72 -52.59
CA PHE A 8 -0.34 -31.89 -51.39
C PHE A 8 0.43 -30.61 -51.63
N SER A 9 -0.27 -29.63 -51.90
CA SER A 9 0.28 -28.30 -51.86
C SER A 9 0.53 -27.99 -50.38
N GLY A 10 1.72 -28.10 -50.00
CA GLY A 10 2.13 -27.82 -48.62
C GLY A 10 2.11 -26.34 -48.27
N ALA A 11 1.34 -25.64 -49.02
CA ALA A 11 1.27 -24.18 -48.82
C ALA A 11 0.56 -23.74 -47.54
N THR A 12 -0.07 -24.66 -46.93
CA THR A 12 -0.91 -24.37 -45.76
C THR A 12 -0.18 -24.20 -44.48
N ASP A 13 0.93 -24.82 -44.37
CA ASP A 13 1.72 -24.79 -43.15
C ASP A 13 2.42 -23.45 -42.91
N THR A 14 2.76 -22.80 -43.95
CA THR A 14 3.47 -21.53 -43.87
C THR A 14 2.60 -20.39 -43.37
N ILE A 15 1.34 -20.44 -43.58
CA ILE A 15 0.43 -19.37 -43.22
C ILE A 15 0.14 -19.42 -41.72
N THR A 16 0.07 -20.59 -41.22
CA THR A 16 -0.35 -20.80 -39.85
C THR A 16 0.63 -20.28 -38.79
N LYS A 17 1.88 -20.39 -39.04
CA LYS A 17 2.87 -19.99 -38.06
C LYS A 17 3.06 -18.48 -37.94
N GLY A 18 2.80 -17.76 -38.99
CA GLY A 18 2.90 -16.30 -38.93
C GLY A 18 1.81 -15.70 -38.07
N ASP A 19 0.63 -16.19 -38.19
CA ASP A 19 -0.52 -15.68 -37.46
C ASP A 19 -0.42 -16.02 -35.97
N LEU A 20 0.09 -17.16 -35.65
CA LEU A 20 0.21 -17.60 -34.27
C LEU A 20 1.23 -16.78 -33.50
N GLN A 21 2.26 -16.32 -34.14
CA GLN A 21 3.29 -15.54 -33.47
C GLN A 21 2.82 -14.13 -33.09
N GLY A 22 2.02 -13.55 -33.93
CA GLY A 22 1.48 -12.23 -33.64
C GLY A 22 0.51 -12.22 -32.47
N GLN A 23 -0.22 -13.26 -32.33
CA GLN A 23 -1.25 -13.35 -31.29
C GLN A 23 -0.70 -13.60 -29.91
N THR A 24 0.32 -14.39 -29.83
CA THR A 24 0.90 -14.74 -28.54
C THR A 24 1.62 -13.57 -27.89
N SER A 25 2.16 -12.68 -28.67
CA SER A 25 2.83 -11.51 -28.12
C SER A 25 1.88 -10.45 -27.57
N VAL A 26 0.65 -10.45 -28.02
CA VAL A 26 -0.36 -9.46 -27.58
C VAL A 26 -0.97 -9.81 -26.24
N SER A 27 -0.88 -11.05 -25.85
CA SER A 27 -1.47 -11.54 -24.61
C SER A 27 -0.60 -11.29 -23.39
N GLY A 28 0.33 -10.36 -23.45
CA GLY A 28 1.06 -9.90 -22.29
C GLY A 28 0.09 -9.37 -21.25
N THR A 29 -0.46 -10.24 -20.43
CA THR A 29 -1.16 -9.84 -19.22
C THR A 29 -0.10 -9.25 -18.30
N LEU A 30 -0.10 -7.96 -18.13
CA LEU A 30 0.60 -7.31 -17.04
C LEU A 30 0.00 -7.87 -15.73
N ARG A 31 0.56 -8.94 -15.24
CA ARG A 31 0.28 -9.39 -13.89
C ARG A 31 1.08 -8.47 -12.98
N TYR A 32 0.37 -7.63 -12.25
CA TYR A 32 0.92 -7.01 -11.07
C TYR A 32 1.21 -8.13 -10.08
N SER A 33 2.43 -8.60 -10.05
CA SER A 33 2.81 -9.82 -9.35
C SER A 33 2.77 -9.71 -7.82
N ASP A 34 2.59 -8.50 -7.28
CA ASP A 34 2.68 -8.25 -5.85
C ASP A 34 1.43 -7.56 -5.29
N SER A 35 0.26 -7.90 -5.82
CA SER A 35 -0.99 -7.42 -5.25
C SER A 35 -1.23 -8.04 -3.87
N ARG A 36 -1.45 -7.20 -2.88
CA ARG A 36 -1.76 -7.61 -1.50
C ARG A 36 -3.09 -7.02 -1.06
N LYS A 37 -3.77 -7.76 -0.20
CA LYS A 37 -4.99 -7.27 0.48
C LYS A 37 -4.60 -6.32 1.59
N PHE A 38 -5.09 -5.08 1.50
CA PHE A 38 -4.96 -4.13 2.59
C PHE A 38 -6.13 -4.30 3.56
N LYS A 39 -5.82 -4.45 4.84
CA LYS A 39 -6.78 -4.75 5.88
C LYS A 39 -6.89 -3.60 6.87
N SER A 40 -8.08 -3.43 7.43
CA SER A 40 -8.31 -2.46 8.48
C SER A 40 -7.56 -2.83 9.77
N GLY A 41 -6.92 -1.85 10.39
CA GLY A 41 -6.37 -1.98 11.75
C GLY A 41 -7.34 -1.47 12.83
N PHE A 42 -8.44 -0.83 12.43
CA PHE A 42 -9.44 -0.28 13.34
C PHE A 42 -10.82 -0.84 13.03
N GLU A 43 -11.64 -0.91 14.05
CA GLU A 43 -13.07 -1.22 13.90
C GLU A 43 -13.90 0.04 13.81
N GLY A 44 -15.07 -0.05 13.24
CA GLY A 44 -16.04 1.05 13.15
C GLY A 44 -16.72 1.13 11.80
N VAL A 45 -17.40 2.23 11.57
CA VAL A 45 -18.04 2.52 10.28
C VAL A 45 -17.04 3.22 9.38
N LEU A 46 -16.84 2.68 8.19
CA LEU A 46 -15.92 3.24 7.20
C LEU A 46 -16.51 4.54 6.64
N ILE A 47 -15.77 5.63 6.76
CA ILE A 47 -16.20 6.96 6.28
C ILE A 47 -15.36 7.49 5.13
N GLN A 48 -14.20 6.90 4.88
CA GLN A 48 -13.35 7.23 3.75
C GLN A 48 -12.54 6.03 3.33
N VAL A 49 -12.46 5.82 2.03
CA VAL A 49 -11.66 4.77 1.38
C VAL A 49 -11.11 5.36 0.08
N PRO A 50 -9.89 4.98 -0.35
CA PRO A 50 -9.31 5.52 -1.58
C PRO A 50 -10.06 5.00 -2.81
N ALA A 51 -9.97 5.75 -3.89
CA ALA A 51 -10.51 5.31 -5.18
C ALA A 51 -9.61 4.26 -5.83
N SER A 52 -10.21 3.35 -6.57
CA SER A 52 -9.45 2.41 -7.42
C SER A 52 -8.57 3.17 -8.42
N GLY A 53 -7.32 2.76 -8.55
CA GLY A 53 -6.33 3.42 -9.39
C GLY A 53 -5.58 4.57 -8.73
N ALA A 54 -5.99 5.01 -7.53
CA ALA A 54 -5.28 6.05 -6.80
C ALA A 54 -3.86 5.61 -6.43
N VAL A 55 -2.93 6.55 -6.46
CA VAL A 55 -1.57 6.34 -5.95
C VAL A 55 -1.46 7.04 -4.61
N LEU A 56 -1.10 6.28 -3.59
CA LEU A 56 -0.93 6.77 -2.22
C LEU A 56 0.55 6.93 -1.93
N THR A 57 0.91 8.11 -1.46
CA THR A 57 2.28 8.49 -1.13
C THR A 57 2.44 8.73 0.36
N GLN A 58 3.66 8.95 0.81
CA GLN A 58 3.93 9.22 2.21
C GLN A 58 3.12 10.39 2.75
N GLY A 59 2.44 10.18 3.86
CA GLY A 59 1.58 11.17 4.50
C GLY A 59 0.11 11.09 4.11
N ASP A 60 -0.22 10.34 3.06
CA ASP A 60 -1.61 10.23 2.60
C ASP A 60 -2.47 9.40 3.55
N VAL A 61 -3.76 9.72 3.55
CA VAL A 61 -4.78 8.93 4.26
C VAL A 61 -5.00 7.62 3.51
N LEU A 62 -4.89 6.51 4.22
CA LEU A 62 -5.20 5.19 3.69
C LEU A 62 -6.70 4.88 3.78
N TYR A 63 -7.30 5.13 4.93
CA TYR A 63 -8.74 5.02 5.16
C TYR A 63 -9.12 5.72 6.45
N ARG A 64 -10.41 5.97 6.64
CA ARG A 64 -10.97 6.48 7.90
C ARG A 64 -12.18 5.65 8.32
N THR A 65 -12.19 5.26 9.58
CA THR A 65 -13.40 4.86 10.28
C THR A 65 -13.95 6.07 11.08
N GLY A 66 -15.10 5.95 11.71
CA GLY A 66 -15.76 7.10 12.35
C GLY A 66 -14.85 7.99 13.19
N ASN A 67 -13.94 7.41 13.97
CA ASN A 67 -13.05 8.16 14.87
C ASN A 67 -11.56 7.99 14.57
N GLU A 68 -11.20 7.07 13.68
CA GLU A 68 -9.81 6.69 13.47
C GLU A 68 -9.40 6.84 12.01
N THR A 69 -8.20 7.34 11.81
CA THR A 69 -7.60 7.50 10.49
C THR A 69 -6.27 6.78 10.43
N ALA A 70 -6.01 6.07 9.35
CA ALA A 70 -4.72 5.45 9.08
C ALA A 70 -3.98 6.22 7.99
N TYR A 71 -2.68 6.42 8.19
CA TYR A 71 -1.80 7.16 7.30
C TYR A 71 -0.67 6.28 6.80
N LEU A 72 -0.26 6.51 5.56
CA LEU A 72 0.90 5.86 4.97
C LEU A 72 2.18 6.60 5.34
N MET A 73 3.17 5.87 5.82
CA MET A 73 4.54 6.36 5.99
C MET A 73 5.53 5.37 5.36
N ARG A 74 6.69 5.86 4.97
CA ARG A 74 7.73 5.00 4.40
C ARG A 74 8.50 4.27 5.48
N GLY A 75 8.69 2.98 5.25
CA GLY A 75 9.48 2.12 6.09
C GLY A 75 9.37 0.67 5.66
N ASN A 76 10.38 -0.12 5.98
CA ASN A 76 10.45 -1.54 5.62
C ASN A 76 9.89 -2.45 6.72
N LEU A 77 9.80 -1.94 7.96
CA LEU A 77 9.28 -2.69 9.09
C LEU A 77 7.81 -2.37 9.29
N PRO A 78 6.94 -3.38 9.29
CA PRO A 78 5.54 -3.17 9.67
C PRO A 78 5.45 -2.67 11.12
N ALA A 79 4.48 -1.80 11.41
CA ALA A 79 4.18 -1.43 12.78
C ALA A 79 3.55 -2.62 13.52
N TRP A 80 4.03 -2.92 14.72
CA TRP A 80 3.51 -4.03 15.54
C TRP A 80 3.15 -3.60 16.97
N ARG A 81 3.45 -2.35 17.33
CA ARG A 81 3.17 -1.77 18.64
C ARG A 81 2.81 -0.29 18.49
N SER A 82 2.18 0.25 19.50
CA SER A 82 1.93 1.69 19.59
C SER A 82 3.23 2.44 19.87
N PHE A 83 3.29 3.70 19.44
CA PHE A 83 4.40 4.60 19.74
C PHE A 83 4.01 5.55 20.85
N GLU A 84 4.73 5.51 21.96
CA GLU A 84 4.45 6.31 23.15
C GLU A 84 5.70 6.53 23.99
N ALA A 85 5.70 7.57 24.81
CA ALA A 85 6.82 7.84 25.72
C ALA A 85 7.00 6.69 26.72
N GLY A 86 8.26 6.33 26.96
CA GLY A 86 8.61 5.24 27.87
C GLY A 86 8.63 3.86 27.23
N MET A 87 8.33 3.76 25.95
CA MET A 87 8.45 2.49 25.23
C MET A 87 9.92 2.05 25.12
N GLU A 88 10.13 0.76 24.95
CA GLU A 88 11.46 0.20 24.72
C GLU A 88 12.06 0.69 23.41
N ASP A 89 13.35 0.93 23.39
CA ASP A 89 14.11 1.31 22.20
C ASP A 89 13.93 0.28 21.10
N GLY A 90 13.95 0.74 19.85
CA GLY A 90 13.81 -0.15 18.71
C GLY A 90 13.98 0.54 17.37
N GLU A 91 14.27 -0.26 16.38
CA GLU A 91 14.47 0.19 14.99
C GLU A 91 13.20 0.81 14.40
N ASP A 92 12.03 0.41 14.89
CA ASP A 92 10.75 1.01 14.50
C ASP A 92 10.65 2.49 14.90
N ILE A 93 11.26 2.90 16.01
CA ILE A 93 11.33 4.30 16.43
C ILE A 93 12.18 5.09 15.46
N ARG A 94 13.35 4.60 15.09
CA ARG A 94 14.21 5.22 14.08
C ARG A 94 13.48 5.38 12.75
N GLN A 95 12.75 4.36 12.34
CA GLN A 95 11.94 4.41 11.12
C GLN A 95 10.84 5.47 11.19
N LEU A 96 10.14 5.58 12.32
CA LEU A 96 9.14 6.62 12.54
C LEU A 96 9.76 8.01 12.49
N GLU A 97 10.87 8.23 13.18
CA GLU A 97 11.57 9.52 13.19
C GLU A 97 12.09 9.90 11.80
N THR A 98 12.58 8.92 11.03
CA THR A 98 12.99 9.14 9.65
C THR A 98 11.81 9.59 8.81
N ALA A 99 10.67 8.94 8.92
CA ALA A 99 9.45 9.32 8.20
C ALA A 99 8.95 10.71 8.62
N LEU A 100 8.97 11.02 9.91
CA LEU A 100 8.60 12.34 10.41
C LEU A 100 9.58 13.43 9.96
N ARG A 101 10.86 13.11 9.86
CA ARG A 101 11.88 14.04 9.31
C ARG A 101 11.62 14.29 7.83
N ASP A 102 11.35 13.28 7.05
CA ASP A 102 11.04 13.41 5.62
C ASP A 102 9.78 14.25 5.38
N LEU A 103 8.83 14.19 6.29
CA LEU A 103 7.61 15.02 6.26
C LEU A 103 7.82 16.43 6.84
N GLY A 104 8.99 16.72 7.42
CA GLY A 104 9.33 18.04 7.94
C GLY A 104 8.99 18.28 9.40
N TYR A 105 8.74 17.24 10.19
CA TYR A 105 8.33 17.35 11.60
C TYR A 105 9.44 17.02 12.61
N PHE A 106 10.48 16.32 12.18
CA PHE A 106 11.58 15.91 13.06
C PHE A 106 12.89 16.53 12.59
N ASP A 107 13.54 17.32 13.44
CA ASP A 107 14.69 18.15 13.06
C ASP A 107 16.04 17.58 13.51
N TYR A 108 16.02 16.40 14.13
CA TYR A 108 17.23 15.76 14.67
C TYR A 108 17.63 14.54 13.85
N GLU A 109 18.77 13.95 14.18
CA GLU A 109 19.18 12.67 13.61
C GLU A 109 18.30 11.55 14.21
N PRO A 110 17.64 10.74 13.39
CA PRO A 110 16.81 9.65 13.88
C PRO A 110 17.61 8.61 14.65
N ASP A 111 17.08 8.17 15.77
CA ASP A 111 17.67 7.12 16.58
C ASP A 111 16.62 6.11 17.06
N ASP A 112 17.03 5.13 17.84
CA ASP A 112 16.16 4.05 18.29
C ASP A 112 15.36 4.39 19.56
N HIS A 113 15.56 5.58 20.12
CA HIS A 113 15.00 5.99 21.40
C HIS A 113 13.82 6.95 21.25
N PHE A 114 12.67 6.62 21.85
CA PHE A 114 11.52 7.52 21.88
C PHE A 114 11.75 8.64 22.89
N SER A 115 12.18 9.78 22.39
CA SER A 115 12.54 10.93 23.22
C SER A 115 11.45 12.03 23.23
N TRP A 116 11.69 13.11 23.96
CA TRP A 116 10.84 14.30 23.89
C TRP A 116 10.78 14.89 22.48
N ALA A 117 11.83 14.75 21.68
CA ALA A 117 11.85 15.21 20.31
C ALA A 117 10.90 14.40 19.43
N THR A 118 10.80 13.11 19.66
CA THR A 118 9.83 12.23 19.00
C THR A 118 8.41 12.65 19.34
N THR A 119 8.12 12.85 20.62
CA THR A 119 6.82 13.35 21.10
C THR A 119 6.49 14.69 20.45
N SER A 120 7.42 15.63 20.42
CA SER A 120 7.24 16.96 19.82
C SER A 120 6.91 16.86 18.33
N ALA A 121 7.61 16.00 17.60
CA ALA A 121 7.35 15.77 16.18
C ALA A 121 5.94 15.22 15.93
N ILE A 122 5.54 14.24 16.74
CA ILE A 122 4.17 13.67 16.65
C ILE A 122 3.12 14.74 16.94
N LEU A 123 3.32 15.57 17.97
CA LEU A 123 2.38 16.65 18.30
C LEU A 123 2.23 17.66 17.16
N LYS A 124 3.32 18.01 16.50
CA LYS A 124 3.30 18.91 15.33
C LYS A 124 2.53 18.28 14.17
N TRP A 125 2.81 17.03 13.88
CA TRP A 125 2.14 16.27 12.84
C TRP A 125 0.64 16.13 13.11
N GLN A 126 0.26 15.81 14.33
CA GLN A 126 -1.13 15.71 14.76
C GLN A 126 -1.85 17.06 14.63
N LYS A 127 -1.19 18.17 15.00
CA LYS A 127 -1.74 19.51 14.86
C LYS A 127 -2.07 19.83 13.41
N ASP A 128 -1.15 19.58 12.49
CA ASP A 128 -1.34 19.89 11.07
C ASP A 128 -2.46 19.08 10.42
N LEU A 129 -2.77 17.92 10.99
CA LEU A 129 -3.83 17.03 10.51
C LEU A 129 -5.15 17.16 11.27
N ASP A 130 -5.26 18.14 12.16
CA ASP A 130 -6.43 18.34 13.04
C ASP A 130 -6.78 17.08 13.86
N LEU A 131 -5.78 16.31 14.22
CA LEU A 131 -5.93 15.15 15.09
C LEU A 131 -5.82 15.56 16.57
N PRO A 132 -6.37 14.75 17.49
CA PRO A 132 -6.10 14.94 18.90
C PRO A 132 -4.60 14.94 19.18
N ARG A 133 -4.11 15.96 19.87
CA ARG A 133 -2.69 16.16 20.16
C ARG A 133 -2.29 15.37 21.39
N THR A 134 -2.05 14.10 21.20
CA THR A 134 -1.70 13.16 22.29
C THR A 134 -0.19 12.94 22.40
N GLY A 135 0.57 13.16 21.34
CA GLY A 135 1.99 12.82 21.28
C GLY A 135 2.24 11.31 21.19
N THR A 136 1.21 10.53 21.02
CA THR A 136 1.26 9.08 20.87
C THR A 136 0.59 8.63 19.58
N LEU A 137 0.98 7.47 19.07
CA LEU A 137 0.38 6.87 17.87
C LEU A 137 -0.10 5.46 18.22
N PRO A 138 -1.41 5.24 18.26
CA PRO A 138 -1.94 3.90 18.49
C PRO A 138 -1.58 3.00 17.31
N LEU A 139 -1.46 1.70 17.58
CA LEU A 139 -1.26 0.70 16.54
C LEU A 139 -2.40 0.78 15.50
N GLY A 140 -2.03 0.86 14.24
CA GLY A 140 -2.98 1.05 13.12
C GLY A 140 -3.04 2.48 12.58
N ARG A 141 -2.59 3.49 13.35
CA ARG A 141 -2.54 4.89 12.90
C ARG A 141 -1.57 5.09 11.76
N ILE A 142 -0.42 4.45 11.84
CA ILE A 142 0.62 4.51 10.82
C ILE A 142 0.78 3.12 10.21
N VAL A 143 0.77 3.08 8.88
CA VAL A 143 1.07 1.89 8.10
C VAL A 143 2.35 2.16 7.32
N PHE A 144 3.39 1.42 7.62
CA PHE A 144 4.67 1.55 6.93
C PHE A 144 4.69 0.70 5.66
N THR A 145 5.16 1.30 4.58
CA THR A 145 5.37 0.63 3.29
C THR A 145 6.71 1.06 2.70
N PRO A 146 7.40 0.17 1.98
CA PRO A 146 8.70 0.50 1.37
C PRO A 146 8.62 1.62 0.33
N GLY A 147 7.50 1.78 -0.32
CA GLY A 147 7.27 2.76 -1.38
C GLY A 147 5.82 3.18 -1.47
N ASP A 148 5.51 3.90 -2.52
CA ASP A 148 4.14 4.31 -2.82
C ASP A 148 3.28 3.11 -3.19
N LEU A 149 1.98 3.23 -2.94
CA LEU A 149 1.01 2.18 -3.22
C LEU A 149 0.04 2.61 -4.30
N ARG A 150 -0.27 1.71 -5.21
CA ARG A 150 -1.39 1.87 -6.13
C ARG A 150 -2.58 1.06 -5.61
N VAL A 151 -3.72 1.69 -5.52
CA VAL A 151 -4.97 1.04 -5.12
C VAL A 151 -5.55 0.28 -6.31
N GLY A 152 -5.80 -1.00 -6.10
CA GLY A 152 -6.46 -1.87 -7.08
C GLY A 152 -7.97 -1.91 -6.86
N THR A 153 -8.51 -3.12 -6.73
CA THR A 153 -9.94 -3.32 -6.46
C THR A 153 -10.28 -2.87 -5.04
N VAL A 154 -11.30 -2.02 -4.92
CA VAL A 154 -11.84 -1.59 -3.64
C VAL A 154 -13.05 -2.44 -3.31
N THR A 155 -12.98 -3.23 -2.25
CA THR A 155 -14.03 -4.16 -1.82
C THR A 155 -14.95 -3.57 -0.76
N ALA A 156 -14.40 -2.73 0.13
CA ALA A 156 -15.16 -2.04 1.17
C ALA A 156 -15.75 -0.74 0.63
N ARG A 157 -16.88 -0.33 1.20
CA ARG A 157 -17.59 0.89 0.82
C ARG A 157 -17.76 1.82 2.01
N VAL A 158 -17.84 3.11 1.74
CA VAL A 158 -18.24 4.09 2.75
C VAL A 158 -19.62 3.70 3.31
N GLY A 159 -19.72 3.66 4.63
CA GLY A 159 -20.90 3.19 5.35
C GLY A 159 -20.82 1.74 5.84
N ASP A 160 -19.88 0.95 5.34
CA ASP A 160 -19.69 -0.42 5.81
C ASP A 160 -19.16 -0.42 7.26
N ARG A 161 -19.64 -1.38 8.03
CA ARG A 161 -19.07 -1.67 9.35
C ARG A 161 -17.89 -2.63 9.16
N VAL A 162 -16.73 -2.19 9.58
CA VAL A 162 -15.49 -2.97 9.49
C VAL A 162 -14.98 -3.33 10.87
N ALA A 163 -14.38 -4.50 10.97
CA ALA A 163 -13.63 -4.94 12.14
C ALA A 163 -12.14 -4.89 11.82
N ALA A 164 -11.30 -5.07 12.83
CA ALA A 164 -9.89 -5.32 12.60
C ALA A 164 -9.73 -6.53 11.65
N ASP A 165 -8.76 -6.44 10.74
CA ASP A 165 -8.50 -7.45 9.70
C ASP A 165 -9.55 -7.56 8.58
N THR A 166 -10.56 -6.70 8.54
CA THR A 166 -11.47 -6.64 7.39
C THR A 166 -10.70 -6.14 6.15
N GLU A 167 -10.83 -6.84 5.03
CA GLU A 167 -10.22 -6.44 3.76
C GLU A 167 -10.93 -5.21 3.21
N LEU A 168 -10.15 -4.18 2.86
CA LEU A 168 -10.66 -2.90 2.35
C LEU A 168 -10.43 -2.74 0.85
N PHE A 169 -9.24 -2.99 0.39
CA PHE A 169 -8.84 -2.85 -1.01
C PHE A 169 -7.54 -3.60 -1.29
N ASP A 170 -7.26 -3.80 -2.57
CA ASP A 170 -6.00 -4.36 -3.02
C ASP A 170 -4.98 -3.24 -3.23
N VAL A 171 -3.71 -3.51 -2.95
CA VAL A 171 -2.61 -2.59 -3.20
C VAL A 171 -1.48 -3.28 -3.94
N THR A 172 -0.79 -2.51 -4.77
CA THR A 172 0.46 -2.92 -5.42
C THR A 172 1.52 -1.88 -5.15
N SER A 173 2.78 -2.30 -5.07
CA SER A 173 3.91 -1.37 -5.02
C SER A 173 4.10 -0.70 -6.38
N THR A 174 4.45 0.59 -6.39
CA THR A 174 4.72 1.35 -7.61
C THR A 174 6.21 1.53 -7.88
N THR A 175 7.05 0.62 -7.45
CA THR A 175 8.48 0.65 -7.76
C THR A 175 8.79 0.29 -9.19
#